data_73d910c4ebd4042d2e3718f3e55fa744
#
_entry.id   73d910c4ebd4042d2e3718f3e55fa744
#
_cell.length_a   1.000
_cell.length_b   1.000
_cell.length_c   1.000
_cell.angle_alpha   90.00
_cell.angle_beta   90.00
_cell.angle_gamma   90.00
#
_symmetry.space_group_name_H-M   'P 1'
#
loop_
_entity.id
_entity.type
_entity.pdbx_description
1 polymer ?
#
loop_
_entity_poly.entity_id
_entity_poly.type
_entity_poly.pdbx_seq_one_letter_code
_entity_poly.pdbx_strand_id
1 'polypeptide(L)'
;MENKGDDYKILSDTVNDGVRHITAATSTLVCSRQIDFDIIDGKVHILAYVRGCEGNLRAIGRLVEGMAATDVARILAGVDCHGRGTSCTDQLSRVMTKVLG
;
A
#
# COMPACT_ATOMS: atom_id res chain seq x y z
N MET A 1 16.98 -3.31 -16.52
CA MET A 1 15.63 -2.91 -16.91
C MET A 1 14.91 -2.22 -15.75
N GLU A 2 14.40 -1.04 -16.00
CA GLU A 2 13.73 -0.26 -14.97
C GLU A 2 12.36 -0.83 -14.65
N ASN A 3 12.05 -1.05 -13.36
CA ASN A 3 10.72 -1.41 -12.91
C ASN A 3 9.91 -0.14 -12.65
N LYS A 4 8.89 0.09 -13.45
CA LYS A 4 8.01 1.23 -13.27
C LYS A 4 7.33 1.16 -11.89
N GLY A 5 7.36 2.25 -11.17
CA GLY A 5 6.73 2.33 -9.87
C GLY A 5 7.63 1.95 -8.69
N ASP A 6 8.92 1.67 -8.91
CA ASP A 6 9.85 1.38 -7.81
C ASP A 6 10.40 2.63 -7.11
N ASP A 7 9.93 3.80 -7.50
CA ASP A 7 10.31 5.07 -6.87
C ASP A 7 9.48 5.42 -5.63
N TYR A 8 8.69 4.46 -5.11
CA TYR A 8 8.05 4.62 -3.81
C TYR A 8 9.11 4.64 -2.69
N LYS A 9 8.77 5.25 -1.56
CA LYS A 9 9.68 5.31 -0.40
C LYS A 9 8.96 4.99 0.89
N ILE A 10 9.57 4.16 1.72
CA ILE A 10 9.09 3.95 3.09
C ILE A 10 9.54 5.16 3.92
N LEU A 11 8.59 5.94 4.39
CA LEU A 11 8.86 7.15 5.17
C LEU A 11 8.96 6.84 6.66
N SER A 12 8.18 5.88 7.14
CA SER A 12 8.13 5.52 8.55
C SER A 12 7.70 4.06 8.68
N ASP A 13 8.32 3.34 9.60
CA ASP A 13 7.99 1.95 9.93
C ASP A 13 8.31 1.77 11.41
N THR A 14 7.29 1.91 12.26
CA THR A 14 7.45 1.90 13.71
C THR A 14 6.55 0.86 14.34
N VAL A 15 7.01 0.31 15.47
CA VAL A 15 6.22 -0.65 16.26
C VAL A 15 5.99 -0.03 17.63
N ASN A 16 4.72 -0.04 18.09
CA ASN A 16 4.34 0.46 19.38
C ASN A 16 3.16 -0.35 19.90
N ASP A 17 3.32 -0.99 21.06
CA ASP A 17 2.29 -1.83 21.71
C ASP A 17 1.70 -2.89 20.78
N GLY A 18 2.56 -3.55 19.98
CA GLY A 18 2.11 -4.61 19.06
C GLY A 18 1.49 -4.11 17.78
N VAL A 19 1.43 -2.80 17.57
CA VAL A 19 0.94 -2.17 16.34
C VAL A 19 2.12 -1.68 15.53
N ARG A 20 2.27 -2.20 14.30
CA ARG A 20 3.28 -1.73 13.37
C ARG A 20 2.63 -0.71 12.43
N HIS A 21 3.09 0.52 12.49
CA HIS A 21 2.57 1.61 11.66
C HIS A 21 3.52 1.90 10.50
N ILE A 22 2.99 1.88 9.28
CA ILE A 22 3.75 2.12 8.06
C ILE A 22 3.22 3.36 7.37
N THR A 23 4.12 4.24 6.96
CA THR A 23 3.84 5.37 6.09
C THR A 23 4.78 5.31 4.91
N ALA A 24 4.26 5.40 3.71
CA ALA A 24 5.06 5.34 2.48
C ALA A 24 4.62 6.40 1.49
N ALA A 25 5.58 7.00 0.80
CA ALA A 25 5.31 7.84 -0.35
C ALA A 25 5.14 6.94 -1.57
N THR A 26 4.08 7.18 -2.35
CA THR A 26 3.81 6.41 -3.56
C THR A 26 4.66 6.90 -4.73
N SER A 27 4.75 6.06 -5.77
CA SER A 27 5.37 6.42 -7.04
C SER A 27 4.71 7.66 -7.65
N THR A 28 5.50 8.45 -8.36
CA THR A 28 5.00 9.60 -9.11
C THR A 28 4.09 9.18 -10.28
N LEU A 29 4.07 7.89 -10.62
CA LEU A 29 3.24 7.37 -11.71
C LEU A 29 1.77 7.20 -11.32
N VAL A 30 1.43 7.28 -10.03
CA VAL A 30 0.06 7.09 -9.55
C VAL A 30 -0.51 8.39 -9.01
N CYS A 31 -1.83 8.44 -8.86
CA CYS A 31 -2.51 9.67 -8.44
C CYS A 31 -2.50 9.92 -6.93
N SER A 32 -2.28 8.88 -6.12
CA SER A 32 -2.08 9.07 -4.68
C SER A 32 -0.66 9.54 -4.39
N ARG A 33 -0.45 10.15 -3.22
CA ARG A 33 0.87 10.62 -2.79
C ARG A 33 1.46 9.82 -1.65
N GLN A 34 0.61 9.25 -0.80
CA GLN A 34 1.04 8.60 0.42
C GLN A 34 0.07 7.49 0.80
N ILE A 35 0.60 6.44 1.39
CA ILE A 35 -0.17 5.33 1.93
C ILE A 35 0.19 5.20 3.41
N ASP A 36 -0.83 5.04 4.25
CA ASP A 36 -0.68 4.77 5.68
C ASP A 36 -1.47 3.52 6.03
N PHE A 37 -0.90 2.63 6.81
CA PHE A 37 -1.64 1.47 7.33
C PHE A 37 -0.95 0.91 8.56
N ASP A 38 -1.73 0.16 9.35
CA ASP A 38 -1.22 -0.57 10.51
C ASP A 38 -1.22 -2.06 10.23
N ILE A 39 -0.27 -2.77 10.84
CA ILE A 39 -0.24 -4.23 10.84
C ILE A 39 -0.32 -4.67 12.29
N ILE A 40 -1.34 -5.47 12.62
CA ILE A 40 -1.57 -6.04 13.95
C ILE A 40 -1.79 -7.53 13.76
N ASP A 41 -0.96 -8.37 14.41
CA ASP A 41 -1.03 -9.83 14.27
C ASP A 41 -1.03 -10.28 12.80
N GLY A 42 -0.23 -9.63 11.97
CA GLY A 42 -0.12 -9.97 10.54
C GLY A 42 -1.28 -9.52 9.69
N LYS A 43 -2.22 -8.74 10.23
CA LYS A 43 -3.41 -8.27 9.52
C LYS A 43 -3.35 -6.77 9.30
N VAL A 44 -3.89 -6.33 8.16
CA VAL A 44 -3.92 -4.92 7.77
C VAL A 44 -5.09 -4.21 8.44
N HIS A 45 -4.83 -3.04 8.99
CA HIS A 45 -5.83 -2.20 9.61
C HIS A 45 -5.63 -0.74 9.21
N ILE A 46 -6.73 -0.01 9.12
CA ILE A 46 -6.76 1.46 8.98
C ILE A 46 -5.95 1.93 7.77
N LEU A 47 -6.15 1.28 6.62
CA LEU A 47 -5.53 1.73 5.38
C LEU A 47 -6.11 3.07 4.96
N ALA A 48 -5.23 4.03 4.70
CA ALA A 48 -5.60 5.35 4.21
C ALA A 48 -4.64 5.81 3.13
N TYR A 49 -5.15 6.55 2.17
CA TYR A 49 -4.35 7.18 1.12
C TYR A 49 -4.47 8.70 1.24
N VAL A 50 -3.37 9.38 0.93
CA VAL A 50 -3.39 10.82 0.73
C VAL A 50 -3.50 11.07 -0.76
N ARG A 51 -4.55 11.76 -1.19
CA ARG A 51 -4.90 12.02 -2.59
C ARG A 51 -5.22 10.76 -3.38
N GLY A 52 -5.63 10.92 -4.63
CA GLY A 52 -6.02 9.86 -5.54
C GLY A 52 -7.53 9.77 -5.68
N CYS A 53 -8.00 8.65 -6.20
CA CYS A 53 -9.44 8.38 -6.42
C CYS A 53 -10.11 8.09 -5.07
N GLU A 54 -10.56 9.12 -4.39
CA GLU A 54 -11.01 9.05 -3.00
C GLU A 54 -12.02 7.92 -2.74
N GLY A 55 -13.05 7.82 -3.56
CA GLY A 55 -14.07 6.78 -3.38
C GLY A 55 -13.52 5.37 -3.55
N ASN A 56 -12.75 5.14 -4.59
CA ASN A 56 -12.16 3.84 -4.86
C ASN A 56 -11.14 3.44 -3.80
N LEU A 57 -10.30 4.37 -3.37
CA LEU A 57 -9.27 4.08 -2.37
C LEU A 57 -9.87 3.85 -0.99
N ARG A 58 -10.96 4.55 -0.67
CA ARG A 58 -11.71 4.31 0.57
C ARG A 58 -12.37 2.92 0.54
N ALA A 59 -12.91 2.52 -0.60
CA ALA A 59 -13.49 1.17 -0.76
C ALA A 59 -12.42 0.09 -0.58
N ILE A 60 -11.25 0.27 -1.14
CA ILE A 60 -10.11 -0.66 -0.95
C ILE A 60 -9.76 -0.77 0.53
N GLY A 61 -9.70 0.36 1.24
CA GLY A 61 -9.43 0.36 2.68
C GLY A 61 -10.42 -0.49 3.46
N ARG A 62 -11.70 -0.43 3.11
CA ARG A 62 -12.74 -1.24 3.74
C ARG A 62 -12.63 -2.72 3.38
N LEU A 63 -12.29 -3.01 2.12
CA LEU A 63 -12.16 -4.40 1.65
C LEU A 63 -10.99 -5.12 2.30
N VAL A 64 -9.87 -4.44 2.50
CA VAL A 64 -8.66 -5.07 3.05
C VAL A 64 -8.62 -5.04 4.57
N GLU A 65 -9.53 -4.33 5.22
CA GLU A 65 -9.55 -4.22 6.68
C GLU A 65 -9.60 -5.61 7.31
N GLY A 66 -8.60 -5.94 8.13
CA GLY A 66 -8.50 -7.24 8.80
C GLY A 66 -7.99 -8.38 7.95
N MET A 67 -7.65 -8.14 6.68
CA MET A 67 -7.06 -9.19 5.83
C MET A 67 -5.61 -9.44 6.22
N ALA A 68 -5.15 -10.67 6.00
CA ALA A 68 -3.73 -10.98 6.18
C ALA A 68 -2.88 -10.11 5.25
N ALA A 69 -1.83 -9.47 5.80
CA ALA A 69 -0.97 -8.58 5.03
C ALA A 69 -0.34 -9.29 3.82
N THR A 70 0.03 -10.57 3.98
CA THR A 70 0.57 -11.38 2.88
C THR A 70 -0.44 -11.58 1.76
N ASP A 71 -1.71 -11.73 2.07
CA ASP A 71 -2.76 -11.87 1.07
C ASP A 71 -3.00 -10.56 0.32
N VAL A 72 -3.01 -9.44 1.02
CA VAL A 72 -3.14 -8.12 0.38
C VAL A 72 -2.00 -7.89 -0.60
N ALA A 73 -0.77 -8.19 -0.19
CA ALA A 73 0.40 -8.07 -1.07
C ALA A 73 0.26 -8.94 -2.32
N ARG A 74 -0.19 -10.17 -2.16
CA ARG A 74 -0.32 -11.13 -3.27
C ARG A 74 -1.45 -10.74 -4.23
N ILE A 75 -2.60 -10.39 -3.68
CA ILE A 75 -3.80 -10.13 -4.48
C ILE A 75 -3.66 -8.86 -5.32
N LEU A 76 -3.05 -7.82 -4.76
CA LEU A 76 -2.96 -6.53 -5.42
C LEU A 76 -1.70 -6.37 -6.28
N ALA A 77 -0.79 -7.34 -6.26
CA ALA A 77 0.43 -7.29 -7.06
C ALA A 77 0.10 -7.23 -8.55
N GLY A 78 0.70 -6.28 -9.24
CA GLY A 78 0.57 -6.18 -10.70
C GLY A 78 -0.71 -5.52 -11.21
N VAL A 79 -1.56 -5.01 -10.32
CA VAL A 79 -2.74 -4.26 -10.75
C VAL A 79 -2.29 -2.98 -11.43
N ASP A 80 -2.61 -2.85 -12.71
CA ASP A 80 -2.18 -1.72 -13.53
C ASP A 80 -3.29 -0.68 -13.68
N CYS A 81 -2.90 0.59 -13.75
CA CYS A 81 -3.82 1.69 -14.00
C CYS A 81 -3.43 2.41 -15.29
N HIS A 82 -4.25 2.25 -16.32
CA HIS A 82 -4.08 2.92 -17.62
C HIS A 82 -2.71 2.69 -18.27
N GLY A 83 -2.14 1.49 -18.15
CA GLY A 83 -0.87 1.16 -18.79
C GLY A 83 0.36 1.81 -18.16
N ARG A 84 0.23 2.32 -16.93
CA ARG A 84 1.33 2.99 -16.23
C ARG A 84 2.39 2.03 -15.67
N GLY A 85 2.09 0.74 -15.64
CA GLY A 85 2.95 -0.28 -15.07
C GLY A 85 2.76 -0.47 -13.57
N THR A 86 1.93 0.34 -12.94
CA THR A 86 1.60 0.29 -11.52
C THR A 86 0.25 0.99 -11.28
N SER A 87 -0.23 0.92 -10.06
CA SER A 87 -1.46 1.58 -9.62
C SER A 87 -1.33 1.91 -8.13
N CYS A 88 -2.29 2.66 -7.58
CA CYS A 88 -2.31 2.93 -6.14
C CYS A 88 -2.37 1.63 -5.33
N THR A 89 -3.13 0.63 -5.79
CA THR A 89 -3.24 -0.67 -5.11
C THR A 89 -2.00 -1.53 -5.33
N ASP A 90 -1.40 -1.50 -6.51
CA ASP A 90 -0.12 -2.17 -6.75
C ASP A 90 0.99 -1.54 -5.89
N GLN A 91 0.96 -0.23 -5.69
CA GLN A 91 1.90 0.45 -4.80
C GLN A 91 1.75 -0.06 -3.37
N LEU A 92 0.53 -0.27 -2.88
CA LEU A 92 0.28 -0.88 -1.58
C LEU A 92 0.91 -2.27 -1.52
N SER A 93 0.74 -3.09 -2.56
CA SER A 93 1.35 -4.41 -2.65
C SER A 93 2.87 -4.35 -2.55
N ARG A 94 3.50 -3.43 -3.28
CA ARG A 94 4.97 -3.27 -3.27
C ARG A 94 5.49 -2.83 -1.90
N VAL A 95 4.81 -1.86 -1.29
CA VAL A 95 5.15 -1.40 0.07
C VAL A 95 5.00 -2.54 1.06
N MET A 96 3.88 -3.26 0.99
CA MET A 96 3.61 -4.39 1.88
C MET A 96 4.68 -5.47 1.76
N THR A 97 5.01 -5.85 0.53
CA THR A 97 6.06 -6.84 0.26
C THR A 97 7.40 -6.40 0.84
N LYS A 98 7.73 -5.12 0.70
CA LYS A 98 8.99 -4.57 1.22
C LYS A 98 9.06 -4.64 2.74
N VAL A 99 7.98 -4.24 3.44
CA VAL A 99 8.00 -4.21 4.90
C VAL A 99 7.84 -5.60 5.53
N LEU A 100 7.25 -6.55 4.84
CA LEU A 100 7.12 -7.93 5.31
C LEU A 100 8.37 -8.76 5.01
N GLY A 101 9.12 -8.35 4.05
CA GLY A 101 10.21 -9.09 3.52
C GLY A 101 11.50 -9.05 4.04
#